data_7a6878651340d6b85c539675fbdc6a90
#
_entry.id   7a6878651340d6b85c539675fbdc6a90
#
_cell.length_a   1.000
_cell.length_b   1.000
_cell.length_c   1.000
_cell.angle_alpha   90.00
_cell.angle_beta   90.00
_cell.angle_gamma   90.00
#
_symmetry.space_group_name_H-M   'P 1'
#
loop_
_entity.id
_entity.type
_entity.pdbx_description
1 polymer ?
#
loop_
_entity_poly.entity_id
_entity_poly.type
_entity_poly.pdbx_seq_one_letter_code
_entity_poly.pdbx_strand_id
1 'polypeptide(L)'
;MDIIFRDQHLETAMVGGAMLNTAVSLGRLHMPAFLISEWGNDGVGEITQNFLTNNAVNTSFCKSYHGNTSLSVALIDTKGNASYTFYKNYPEKRFQIDTPDFEPGDFVLFGSFFSIDPGIRTQMTNILKQARNSGALLIYDPNFRKNHLASLEQLLPFIEENIRYSHIIRGSHEDFHYIYRVDSCQKLFEKVHSLGCEVLIITHGSDEILLFKECTKTRVAAAAVEAVSTIGAGDSFNAGLMYELYRRQISPNNLNMIPSCEWAEIVSVASSFAANTCSHYENYISQEFAQHILSSQAI
;
A
#
# COMPACT_ATOMS: atom_id res chain seq x y z
N MET A 1 11.46 7.64 6.56
CA MET A 1 12.58 6.79 7.04
C MET A 1 12.10 6.02 8.26
N ASP A 2 12.28 4.72 8.26
CA ASP A 2 11.95 3.84 9.39
C ASP A 2 13.23 3.49 10.14
N ILE A 3 13.24 3.68 11.46
CA ILE A 3 14.34 3.35 12.36
C ILE A 3 13.83 2.28 13.32
N ILE A 4 14.44 1.13 13.33
CA ILE A 4 13.96 -0.03 14.10
C ILE A 4 14.97 -0.33 15.20
N PHE A 5 14.49 -0.36 16.44
CA PHE A 5 15.23 -0.81 17.60
C PHE A 5 14.65 -2.14 18.08
N ARG A 6 15.50 -3.08 18.43
CA ARG A 6 15.15 -4.30 19.12
C ARG A 6 15.92 -4.37 20.45
N ASP A 7 15.21 -4.62 21.54
CA ASP A 7 15.80 -4.68 22.88
C ASP A 7 16.70 -3.47 23.20
N GLN A 8 16.23 -2.26 22.83
CA GLN A 8 16.92 -0.97 23.00
C GLN A 8 18.18 -0.76 22.16
N HIS A 9 18.53 -1.69 21.27
CA HIS A 9 19.62 -1.56 20.33
C HIS A 9 19.11 -1.21 18.93
N LEU A 10 19.84 -0.34 18.22
CA LEU A 10 19.53 -0.06 16.83
C LEU A 10 19.71 -1.35 16.01
N GLU A 11 18.62 -1.83 15.41
CA GLU A 11 18.65 -3.01 14.54
C GLU A 11 18.90 -2.58 13.09
N THR A 12 18.14 -1.60 12.60
CA THR A 12 18.26 -1.09 11.23
C THR A 12 17.66 0.29 11.07
N ALA A 13 18.08 0.97 10.02
CA ALA A 13 17.43 2.18 9.52
C ALA A 13 17.28 2.06 8.01
N MET A 14 16.07 2.26 7.47
CA MET A 14 15.79 2.10 6.06
C MET A 14 14.78 3.11 5.54
N VAL A 15 14.85 3.38 4.25
CA VAL A 15 13.82 4.15 3.57
C VAL A 15 12.53 3.32 3.55
N GLY A 16 11.44 3.88 4.04
CA GLY A 16 10.17 3.16 4.17
C GLY A 16 8.96 4.09 4.15
N GLY A 17 7.81 3.46 4.06
CA GLY A 17 6.48 4.06 3.96
C GLY A 17 5.62 3.22 3.04
N ALA A 18 4.35 2.97 3.40
CA ALA A 18 3.51 1.97 2.72
C ALA A 18 3.52 2.09 1.19
N MET A 19 3.15 3.24 0.64
CA MET A 19 3.10 3.43 -0.82
C MET A 19 4.50 3.47 -1.45
N LEU A 20 5.51 3.94 -0.71
CA LEU A 20 6.91 3.93 -1.12
C LEU A 20 7.44 2.50 -1.26
N ASN A 21 7.17 1.63 -0.29
CA ASN A 21 7.58 0.23 -0.32
C ASN A 21 6.99 -0.50 -1.53
N THR A 22 5.71 -0.23 -1.85
CA THR A 22 5.07 -0.75 -3.06
C THR A 22 5.74 -0.22 -4.32
N ALA A 23 6.04 1.08 -4.39
CA ALA A 23 6.70 1.68 -5.54
C ALA A 23 8.10 1.11 -5.77
N VAL A 24 8.88 0.88 -4.70
CA VAL A 24 10.20 0.22 -4.78
C VAL A 24 10.08 -1.21 -5.32
N SER A 25 9.10 -1.99 -4.82
CA SER A 25 8.85 -3.35 -5.32
C SER A 25 8.52 -3.36 -6.81
N LEU A 26 7.69 -2.42 -7.28
CA LEU A 26 7.35 -2.28 -8.71
C LEU A 26 8.55 -1.77 -9.53
N GLY A 27 9.34 -0.83 -9.02
CA GLY A 27 10.53 -0.33 -9.69
C GLY A 27 11.59 -1.42 -9.89
N ARG A 28 11.80 -2.32 -8.89
CA ARG A 28 12.67 -3.51 -9.02
C ARG A 28 12.22 -4.46 -10.13
N LEU A 29 10.93 -4.45 -10.48
CA LEU A 29 10.36 -5.20 -11.62
C LEU A 29 10.38 -4.40 -12.94
N HIS A 30 11.07 -3.27 -12.98
CA HIS A 30 11.10 -2.37 -14.14
C HIS A 30 9.71 -1.90 -14.60
N MET A 31 8.72 -1.91 -13.71
CA MET A 31 7.42 -1.31 -13.98
C MET A 31 7.53 0.23 -13.98
N PRO A 32 6.74 0.95 -14.78
CA PRO A 32 6.72 2.41 -14.78
C PRO A 32 6.06 2.93 -13.49
N ALA A 33 6.82 2.89 -12.38
CA ALA A 33 6.34 3.29 -11.06
C ALA A 33 6.66 4.77 -10.77
N PHE A 34 5.63 5.55 -10.45
CA PHE A 34 5.72 6.94 -10.01
C PHE A 34 5.29 7.04 -8.54
N LEU A 35 6.04 7.78 -7.75
CA LEU A 35 5.62 8.10 -6.39
C LEU A 35 5.10 9.54 -6.32
N ILE A 36 3.93 9.72 -5.72
CA ILE A 36 3.35 11.02 -5.40
C ILE A 36 3.50 11.22 -3.90
N SER A 37 4.42 12.06 -3.47
CA SER A 37 4.77 12.22 -2.05
C SER A 37 5.48 13.54 -1.77
N GLU A 38 5.83 13.73 -0.50
CA GLU A 38 6.64 14.87 -0.07
C GLU A 38 7.62 14.47 1.04
N TRP A 39 8.75 15.17 1.13
CA TRP A 39 9.73 15.01 2.21
C TRP A 39 10.46 16.33 2.51
N GLY A 40 11.18 16.37 3.62
CA GLY A 40 11.98 17.54 3.98
C GLY A 40 13.20 17.72 3.06
N ASN A 41 13.68 18.95 2.94
CA ASN A 41 14.91 19.27 2.20
C ASN A 41 16.18 19.06 3.04
N ASP A 42 16.22 17.98 3.80
CA ASP A 42 17.32 17.56 4.66
C ASP A 42 18.05 16.32 4.12
N GLY A 43 19.13 15.91 4.80
CA GLY A 43 19.91 14.75 4.40
C GLY A 43 19.10 13.43 4.34
N VAL A 44 18.04 13.29 5.15
CA VAL A 44 17.15 12.12 5.09
C VAL A 44 16.28 12.16 3.83
N GLY A 45 15.84 13.34 3.41
CA GLY A 45 15.11 13.53 2.15
C GLY A 45 16.00 13.19 0.94
N GLU A 46 17.28 13.61 0.95
CA GLU A 46 18.24 13.27 -0.09
C GLU A 46 18.50 11.76 -0.16
N ILE A 47 18.70 11.10 0.98
CA ILE A 47 18.83 9.62 1.05
C ILE A 47 17.60 8.96 0.46
N THR A 48 16.39 9.44 0.80
CA THR A 48 15.12 8.89 0.30
C THR A 48 15.02 9.03 -1.21
N GLN A 49 15.32 10.20 -1.76
CA GLN A 49 15.27 10.45 -3.20
C GLN A 49 16.27 9.57 -3.97
N ASN A 50 17.52 9.50 -3.50
CA ASN A 50 18.56 8.68 -4.12
C ASN A 50 18.18 7.19 -4.08
N PHE A 51 17.63 6.71 -2.97
CA PHE A 51 17.18 5.35 -2.83
C PHE A 51 16.05 5.00 -3.82
N LEU A 52 15.06 5.86 -3.96
CA LEU A 52 13.96 5.68 -4.92
C LEU A 52 14.47 5.63 -6.37
N THR A 53 15.35 6.57 -6.73
CA THR A 53 15.95 6.62 -8.08
C THR A 53 16.76 5.35 -8.38
N ASN A 54 17.54 4.86 -7.41
CA ASN A 54 18.32 3.63 -7.56
C ASN A 54 17.45 2.36 -7.67
N ASN A 55 16.19 2.42 -7.23
CA ASN A 55 15.20 1.36 -7.41
C ASN A 55 14.22 1.65 -8.57
N ALA A 56 14.61 2.48 -9.54
CA ALA A 56 13.84 2.81 -10.73
C ALA A 56 12.43 3.39 -10.46
N VAL A 57 12.24 4.08 -9.33
CA VAL A 57 11.01 4.80 -9.02
C VAL A 57 11.13 6.24 -9.51
N ASN A 58 10.16 6.68 -10.31
CA ASN A 58 10.09 8.06 -10.78
C ASN A 58 9.56 8.98 -9.68
N THR A 59 10.33 10.01 -9.33
CA THR A 59 10.03 10.97 -8.26
C THR A 59 9.58 12.35 -8.78
N SER A 60 9.22 12.48 -10.06
CA SER A 60 8.83 13.76 -10.67
C SER A 60 7.62 14.42 -10.01
N PHE A 61 6.74 13.61 -9.39
CA PHE A 61 5.59 14.07 -8.61
C PHE A 61 5.86 14.12 -7.10
N CYS A 62 7.11 14.06 -6.68
CA CYS A 62 7.49 14.30 -5.30
C CYS A 62 7.95 15.75 -5.12
N LYS A 63 7.62 16.37 -4.00
CA LYS A 63 8.07 17.73 -3.66
C LYS A 63 8.84 17.72 -2.34
N SER A 64 9.92 18.48 -2.29
CA SER A 64 10.58 18.77 -1.02
C SER A 64 9.99 20.04 -0.39
N TYR A 65 9.82 20.01 0.93
CA TYR A 65 9.43 21.18 1.72
C TYR A 65 10.60 21.62 2.62
N HIS A 66 10.58 22.86 3.05
CA HIS A 66 11.57 23.36 4.00
C HIS A 66 11.29 22.81 5.40
N GLY A 67 12.15 21.90 5.87
CA GLY A 67 12.00 21.21 7.16
C GLY A 67 12.60 19.82 7.15
N ASN A 68 12.35 19.07 8.22
CA ASN A 68 12.88 17.73 8.41
C ASN A 68 11.94 16.68 7.80
N THR A 69 12.53 15.72 7.13
CA THR A 69 11.82 14.52 6.66
C THR A 69 11.24 13.72 7.83
N SER A 70 10.01 13.25 7.70
CA SER A 70 9.35 12.46 8.74
C SER A 70 10.09 11.16 9.02
N LEU A 71 10.17 10.82 10.30
CA LEU A 71 10.75 9.57 10.79
C LEU A 71 9.69 8.74 11.51
N SER A 72 9.75 7.43 11.32
CA SER A 72 9.05 6.43 12.11
C SER A 72 10.08 5.67 12.94
N VAL A 73 9.91 5.65 14.26
CA VAL A 73 10.75 4.87 15.17
C VAL A 73 9.93 3.73 15.71
N ALA A 74 10.33 2.50 15.38
CA ALA A 74 9.74 1.27 15.89
C ALA A 74 10.61 0.71 17.03
N LEU A 75 9.99 0.46 18.17
CA LEU A 75 10.61 -0.24 19.30
C LEU A 75 10.00 -1.63 19.38
N ILE A 76 10.79 -2.66 19.14
CA ILE A 76 10.39 -4.07 19.23
C ILE A 76 10.85 -4.62 20.57
N ASP A 77 9.89 -5.10 21.38
CA ASP A 77 10.21 -5.69 22.67
C ASP A 77 10.67 -7.16 22.55
N THR A 78 11.10 -7.76 23.66
CA THR A 78 11.54 -9.16 23.74
C THR A 78 10.47 -10.18 23.36
N LYS A 79 9.19 -9.75 23.27
CA LYS A 79 8.05 -10.60 22.86
C LYS A 79 7.71 -10.40 21.38
N GLY A 80 8.46 -9.55 20.66
CA GLY A 80 8.21 -9.23 19.25
C GLY A 80 7.12 -8.19 19.01
N ASN A 81 6.57 -7.54 20.05
CA ASN A 81 5.58 -6.49 19.87
C ASN A 81 6.26 -5.18 19.48
N ALA A 82 5.78 -4.55 18.42
CA ALA A 82 6.29 -3.27 17.94
C ALA A 82 5.42 -2.11 18.46
N SER A 83 6.07 -1.09 19.02
CA SER A 83 5.47 0.21 19.31
C SER A 83 6.09 1.28 18.41
N TYR A 84 5.24 2.16 17.85
CA TYR A 84 5.68 3.16 16.87
C TYR A 84 5.54 4.58 17.44
N THR A 85 6.57 5.39 17.21
CA THR A 85 6.54 6.84 17.41
C THR A 85 6.86 7.52 16.09
N PHE A 86 6.02 8.50 15.70
CA PHE A 86 6.21 9.24 14.46
C PHE A 86 6.70 10.65 14.79
N TYR A 87 7.85 11.02 14.24
CA TYR A 87 8.41 12.36 14.29
C TYR A 87 8.06 13.08 13.00
N LYS A 88 7.13 14.02 13.08
CA LYS A 88 6.61 14.77 11.94
C LYS A 88 6.77 16.26 12.19
N ASN A 89 7.30 16.97 11.21
CA ASN A 89 7.44 18.41 11.25
C ASN A 89 7.05 19.00 9.88
N TYR A 90 5.75 18.95 9.61
CA TYR A 90 5.22 19.45 8.35
C TYR A 90 5.04 20.97 8.37
N PRO A 91 5.29 21.66 7.24
CA PRO A 91 4.95 23.04 7.08
C PRO A 91 3.42 23.24 7.04
N GLU A 92 2.96 24.45 7.33
CA GLU A 92 1.53 24.80 7.28
C GLU A 92 0.93 24.54 5.89
N LYS A 93 1.68 24.91 4.83
CA LYS A 93 1.32 24.61 3.45
C LYS A 93 2.17 23.47 2.95
N ARG A 94 1.56 22.31 2.74
CA ARG A 94 2.24 21.10 2.32
C ARG A 94 1.52 20.42 1.16
N PHE A 95 2.17 19.44 0.56
CA PHE A 95 1.64 18.61 -0.52
C PHE A 95 1.14 19.43 -1.72
N GLN A 96 1.89 20.50 -2.05
CA GLN A 96 1.61 21.33 -3.21
C GLN A 96 2.31 20.72 -4.44
N ILE A 97 1.67 19.72 -5.01
CA ILE A 97 2.17 19.00 -6.18
C ILE A 97 1.28 19.28 -7.38
N ASP A 98 1.90 19.20 -8.54
CA ASP A 98 1.17 19.16 -9.81
C ASP A 98 0.51 17.79 -9.93
N THR A 99 -0.78 17.75 -10.25
CA THR A 99 -1.48 16.48 -10.44
C THR A 99 -0.99 15.83 -11.72
N PRO A 100 -0.68 14.52 -11.72
CA PRO A 100 -0.35 13.80 -12.95
C PRO A 100 -1.46 13.87 -13.97
N ASP A 101 -1.11 13.88 -15.26
CA ASP A 101 -2.03 13.64 -16.34
C ASP A 101 -2.31 12.13 -16.41
N PHE A 102 -3.38 11.68 -15.77
CA PHE A 102 -3.78 10.29 -15.76
C PHE A 102 -4.41 9.86 -17.08
N GLU A 103 -4.13 8.62 -17.49
CA GLU A 103 -4.66 8.01 -18.71
C GLU A 103 -5.43 6.72 -18.39
N PRO A 104 -6.33 6.26 -19.30
CA PRO A 104 -6.92 4.94 -19.19
C PRO A 104 -5.83 3.85 -19.19
N GLY A 105 -5.88 2.95 -18.22
CA GLY A 105 -4.85 1.92 -18.03
C GLY A 105 -3.83 2.25 -16.95
N ASP A 106 -3.85 3.46 -16.40
CA ASP A 106 -3.08 3.77 -15.20
C ASP A 106 -3.66 3.10 -13.97
N PHE A 107 -2.77 2.81 -13.01
CA PHE A 107 -3.11 2.27 -11.71
C PHE A 107 -2.72 3.26 -10.62
N VAL A 108 -3.63 3.55 -9.72
CA VAL A 108 -3.38 4.45 -8.58
C VAL A 108 -3.60 3.69 -7.29
N LEU A 109 -2.50 3.36 -6.62
CA LEU A 109 -2.55 2.87 -5.24
C LEU A 109 -2.42 4.04 -4.27
N PHE A 110 -3.34 4.12 -3.34
CA PHE A 110 -3.32 5.13 -2.28
C PHE A 110 -3.80 4.54 -0.96
N GLY A 111 -3.39 5.16 0.14
CA GLY A 111 -3.78 4.59 1.42
C GLY A 111 -3.00 5.13 2.60
N SER A 112 -2.98 4.34 3.69
CA SER A 112 -2.34 4.66 4.96
C SER A 112 -2.85 5.99 5.54
N PHE A 113 -2.24 6.45 6.62
CA PHE A 113 -2.60 7.74 7.24
C PHE A 113 -2.48 8.93 6.27
N PHE A 114 -1.54 8.86 5.32
CA PHE A 114 -1.35 9.92 4.34
C PHE A 114 -2.63 10.24 3.55
N SER A 115 -3.38 9.22 3.16
CA SER A 115 -4.63 9.39 2.39
C SER A 115 -5.79 10.01 3.18
N ILE A 116 -5.72 9.99 4.50
CA ILE A 116 -6.76 10.50 5.41
C ILE A 116 -6.27 11.68 6.26
N ASP A 117 -5.08 12.22 5.98
CA ASP A 117 -4.53 13.38 6.68
C ASP A 117 -5.35 14.64 6.31
N PRO A 118 -5.98 15.32 7.30
CA PRO A 118 -6.77 16.53 7.03
C PRO A 118 -5.96 17.64 6.35
N GLY A 119 -4.64 17.74 6.64
CA GLY A 119 -3.77 18.79 6.11
C GLY A 119 -3.55 18.73 4.60
N ILE A 120 -3.80 17.58 3.96
CA ILE A 120 -3.64 17.39 2.51
C ILE A 120 -4.91 16.89 1.82
N ARG A 121 -6.03 16.80 2.56
CA ARG A 121 -7.25 16.14 2.08
C ARG A 121 -7.77 16.72 0.77
N THR A 122 -7.76 18.03 0.62
CA THR A 122 -8.23 18.71 -0.60
C THR A 122 -7.43 18.28 -1.83
N GLN A 123 -6.10 18.28 -1.74
CA GLN A 123 -5.23 17.85 -2.85
C GLN A 123 -5.40 16.37 -3.14
N MET A 124 -5.43 15.53 -2.09
CA MET A 124 -5.65 14.10 -2.23
C MET A 124 -6.96 13.81 -2.96
N THR A 125 -8.06 14.44 -2.55
CA THR A 125 -9.36 14.26 -3.18
C THR A 125 -9.36 14.71 -4.65
N ASN A 126 -8.66 15.80 -4.98
CA ASN A 126 -8.54 16.26 -6.36
C ASN A 126 -7.79 15.26 -7.23
N ILE A 127 -6.67 14.70 -6.73
CA ILE A 127 -5.90 13.65 -7.42
C ILE A 127 -6.80 12.43 -7.69
N LEU A 128 -7.49 11.93 -6.67
CA LEU A 128 -8.37 10.76 -6.79
C LEU A 128 -9.52 10.98 -7.78
N LYS A 129 -10.13 12.17 -7.77
CA LYS A 129 -11.17 12.55 -8.74
C LYS A 129 -10.65 12.57 -10.17
N GLN A 130 -9.48 13.17 -10.39
CA GLN A 130 -8.87 13.25 -11.74
C GLN A 130 -8.52 11.85 -12.23
N ALA A 131 -7.84 11.03 -11.43
CA ALA A 131 -7.49 9.67 -11.78
C ALA A 131 -8.74 8.83 -12.14
N ARG A 132 -9.81 8.91 -11.31
CA ARG A 132 -11.04 8.17 -11.59
C ARG A 132 -11.72 8.63 -12.88
N ASN A 133 -11.78 9.94 -13.11
CA ASN A 133 -12.40 10.52 -14.31
C ASN A 133 -11.62 10.21 -15.59
N SER A 134 -10.30 10.01 -15.50
CA SER A 134 -9.44 9.60 -16.61
C SER A 134 -9.54 8.10 -16.93
N GLY A 135 -10.26 7.31 -16.14
CA GLY A 135 -10.39 5.87 -16.34
C GLY A 135 -9.25 5.04 -15.73
N ALA A 136 -8.43 5.62 -14.85
CA ALA A 136 -7.45 4.87 -14.08
C ALA A 136 -8.12 3.89 -13.10
N LEU A 137 -7.46 2.78 -12.80
CA LEU A 137 -7.91 1.82 -11.79
C LEU A 137 -7.36 2.21 -10.42
N LEU A 138 -8.26 2.49 -9.47
CA LEU A 138 -7.91 2.96 -8.13
C LEU A 138 -7.98 1.81 -7.12
N ILE A 139 -6.89 1.63 -6.38
CA ILE A 139 -6.74 0.63 -5.31
C ILE A 139 -6.52 1.37 -3.99
N TYR A 140 -7.32 1.09 -2.99
CA TYR A 140 -7.22 1.68 -1.66
C TYR A 140 -6.75 0.64 -0.64
N ASP A 141 -5.65 0.97 0.08
CA ASP A 141 -5.20 0.20 1.24
C ASP A 141 -5.26 1.10 2.49
N PRO A 142 -6.24 0.91 3.38
CA PRO A 142 -6.36 1.72 4.59
C PRO A 142 -5.08 1.70 5.44
N ASN A 143 -4.44 0.54 5.55
CA ASN A 143 -3.24 0.33 6.38
C ASN A 143 -3.38 1.06 7.73
N PHE A 144 -4.51 0.83 8.40
CA PHE A 144 -4.95 1.57 9.57
C PHE A 144 -4.30 1.04 10.83
N ARG A 145 -3.56 1.87 11.52
CA ARG A 145 -2.80 1.47 12.71
C ARG A 145 -3.57 1.75 13.99
N LYS A 146 -3.41 0.88 14.98
CA LYS A 146 -4.05 0.96 16.32
C LYS A 146 -3.87 2.33 16.99
N ASN A 147 -2.74 3.01 16.78
CA ASN A 147 -2.48 4.32 17.35
C ASN A 147 -3.39 5.45 16.82
N HIS A 148 -4.13 5.22 15.74
CA HIS A 148 -5.11 6.16 15.19
C HIS A 148 -6.54 5.93 15.72
N LEU A 149 -6.77 4.90 16.56
CA LEU A 149 -8.11 4.59 17.09
C LEU A 149 -8.75 5.75 17.86
N ALA A 150 -7.96 6.53 18.59
CA ALA A 150 -8.47 7.69 19.33
C ALA A 150 -9.09 8.77 18.41
N SER A 151 -8.65 8.83 17.15
CA SER A 151 -9.13 9.78 16.14
C SER A 151 -10.07 9.14 15.12
N LEU A 152 -10.45 7.87 15.28
CA LEU A 152 -11.20 7.12 14.27
C LEU A 152 -12.50 7.81 13.88
N GLU A 153 -13.26 8.34 14.84
CA GLU A 153 -14.54 9.01 14.57
C GLU A 153 -14.37 10.21 13.61
N GLN A 154 -13.26 10.94 13.75
CA GLN A 154 -12.93 12.07 12.88
C GLN A 154 -12.39 11.63 11.52
N LEU A 155 -11.71 10.49 11.45
CA LEU A 155 -11.06 9.96 10.25
C LEU A 155 -12.00 9.09 9.40
N LEU A 156 -13.04 8.48 10.00
CA LEU A 156 -13.95 7.57 9.32
C LEU A 156 -14.61 8.19 8.07
N PRO A 157 -15.07 9.46 8.07
CA PRO A 157 -15.61 10.08 6.86
C PRO A 157 -14.61 10.11 5.69
N PHE A 158 -13.31 10.32 5.96
CA PHE A 158 -12.26 10.31 4.94
C PHE A 158 -11.97 8.90 4.44
N ILE A 159 -12.00 7.90 5.33
CA ILE A 159 -11.87 6.49 4.96
C ILE A 159 -13.03 6.09 4.03
N GLU A 160 -14.26 6.40 4.39
CA GLU A 160 -15.43 6.09 3.56
C GLU A 160 -15.44 6.86 2.23
N GLU A 161 -14.93 8.10 2.21
CA GLU A 161 -14.75 8.85 0.97
C GLU A 161 -13.70 8.19 0.07
N ASN A 162 -12.58 7.71 0.63
CA ASN A 162 -11.56 6.96 -0.11
C ASN A 162 -12.15 5.67 -0.73
N ILE A 163 -12.99 4.96 0.03
CA ILE A 163 -13.71 3.77 -0.45
C ILE A 163 -14.56 4.12 -1.68
N ARG A 164 -15.26 5.25 -1.69
CA ARG A 164 -16.09 5.67 -2.84
C ARG A 164 -15.30 5.97 -4.10
N TYR A 165 -14.01 6.34 -3.97
CA TYR A 165 -13.13 6.52 -5.13
C TYR A 165 -12.53 5.21 -5.63
N SER A 166 -12.48 4.16 -4.82
CA SER A 166 -11.78 2.91 -5.12
C SER A 166 -12.60 1.96 -5.97
N HIS A 167 -11.93 1.21 -6.83
CA HIS A 167 -12.47 0.04 -7.51
C HIS A 167 -12.16 -1.23 -6.70
N ILE A 168 -10.96 -1.27 -6.11
CA ILE A 168 -10.47 -2.36 -5.28
C ILE A 168 -10.08 -1.80 -3.92
N ILE A 169 -10.46 -2.50 -2.85
CA ILE A 169 -9.93 -2.27 -1.52
C ILE A 169 -9.16 -3.50 -1.09
N ARG A 170 -7.96 -3.28 -0.59
CA ARG A 170 -7.16 -4.31 0.05
C ARG A 170 -6.80 -3.87 1.47
N GLY A 171 -6.90 -4.74 2.44
CA GLY A 171 -6.44 -4.48 3.81
C GLY A 171 -6.28 -5.77 4.60
N SER A 172 -5.68 -5.68 5.79
CA SER A 172 -5.66 -6.81 6.71
C SER A 172 -6.99 -6.93 7.46
N HIS A 173 -7.28 -8.12 7.96
CA HIS A 173 -8.42 -8.33 8.86
C HIS A 173 -8.35 -7.39 10.08
N GLU A 174 -7.15 -7.15 10.60
CA GLU A 174 -6.91 -6.25 11.72
C GLU A 174 -7.28 -4.80 11.40
N ASP A 175 -6.89 -4.29 10.21
CA ASP A 175 -7.25 -2.94 9.76
C ASP A 175 -8.77 -2.73 9.78
N PHE A 176 -9.50 -3.67 9.19
CA PHE A 176 -10.96 -3.58 9.10
C PHE A 176 -11.66 -3.78 10.45
N HIS A 177 -11.08 -4.62 11.31
CA HIS A 177 -11.57 -4.76 12.69
C HIS A 177 -11.43 -3.44 13.45
N TYR A 178 -10.32 -2.72 13.31
CA TYR A 178 -10.15 -1.41 13.93
C TYR A 178 -11.11 -0.37 13.37
N ILE A 179 -11.32 -0.34 12.05
CA ILE A 179 -12.16 0.68 11.39
C ILE A 179 -13.65 0.45 11.67
N TYR A 180 -14.13 -0.78 11.50
CA TYR A 180 -15.57 -1.06 11.48
C TYR A 180 -16.07 -1.89 12.64
N ARG A 181 -15.19 -2.53 13.43
CA ARG A 181 -15.53 -3.44 14.52
C ARG A 181 -16.51 -4.53 14.09
N VAL A 182 -16.35 -5.06 12.89
CA VAL A 182 -17.21 -6.09 12.29
C VAL A 182 -16.46 -7.41 12.34
N ASP A 183 -17.08 -8.45 12.92
CA ASP A 183 -16.49 -9.78 13.01
C ASP A 183 -16.72 -10.64 11.76
N SER A 184 -17.59 -10.19 10.85
CA SER A 184 -17.93 -10.92 9.63
C SER A 184 -17.40 -10.23 8.40
N CYS A 185 -16.49 -10.91 7.68
CA CYS A 185 -15.97 -10.43 6.39
C CYS A 185 -17.09 -10.21 5.35
N GLN A 186 -18.18 -10.99 5.43
CA GLN A 186 -19.35 -10.80 4.56
C GLN A 186 -20.05 -9.46 4.84
N LYS A 187 -20.30 -9.14 6.11
CA LYS A 187 -20.89 -7.84 6.49
C LYS A 187 -19.97 -6.67 6.15
N LEU A 188 -18.65 -6.87 6.29
CA LEU A 188 -17.68 -5.88 5.85
C LEU A 188 -17.79 -5.63 4.35
N PHE A 189 -17.86 -6.70 3.54
CA PHE A 189 -18.01 -6.55 2.09
C PHE A 189 -19.31 -5.82 1.74
N GLU A 190 -20.45 -6.17 2.34
CA GLU A 190 -21.74 -5.49 2.16
C GLU A 190 -21.63 -3.98 2.45
N LYS A 191 -20.96 -3.62 3.55
CA LYS A 191 -20.71 -2.21 3.91
C LYS A 191 -19.84 -1.51 2.87
N VAL A 192 -18.73 -2.10 2.47
CA VAL A 192 -17.78 -1.54 1.50
C VAL A 192 -18.42 -1.43 0.12
N HIS A 193 -19.15 -2.46 -0.29
CA HIS A 193 -19.89 -2.50 -1.55
C HIS A 193 -21.00 -1.44 -1.62
N SER A 194 -21.71 -1.20 -0.51
CA SER A 194 -22.71 -0.12 -0.43
C SER A 194 -22.12 1.28 -0.59
N LEU A 195 -20.81 1.43 -0.40
CA LEU A 195 -20.06 2.66 -0.66
C LEU A 195 -19.55 2.77 -2.10
N GLY A 196 -19.74 1.73 -2.94
CA GLY A 196 -19.43 1.72 -4.37
C GLY A 196 -18.13 1.00 -4.74
N CYS A 197 -17.47 0.31 -3.81
CA CYS A 197 -16.30 -0.51 -4.14
C CYS A 197 -16.74 -1.90 -4.64
N GLU A 198 -16.09 -2.37 -5.70
CA GLU A 198 -16.48 -3.60 -6.41
C GLU A 198 -15.78 -4.84 -5.88
N VAL A 199 -14.51 -4.69 -5.46
CA VAL A 199 -13.66 -5.80 -5.03
C VAL A 199 -13.04 -5.51 -3.67
N LEU A 200 -13.22 -6.44 -2.72
CA LEU A 200 -12.59 -6.39 -1.41
C LEU A 200 -11.64 -7.57 -1.23
N ILE A 201 -10.39 -7.29 -0.90
CA ILE A 201 -9.36 -8.29 -0.58
C ILE A 201 -8.96 -8.14 0.88
N ILE A 202 -9.10 -9.21 1.66
CA ILE A 202 -8.78 -9.25 3.08
C ILE A 202 -7.67 -10.27 3.32
N THR A 203 -6.54 -9.84 3.87
CA THR A 203 -5.44 -10.75 4.25
C THR A 203 -5.52 -11.10 5.73
N HIS A 204 -5.32 -12.37 6.05
CA HIS A 204 -5.32 -12.93 7.41
C HIS A 204 -3.92 -13.45 7.79
N GLY A 205 -2.91 -12.60 7.69
CA GLY A 205 -1.52 -12.98 8.00
C GLY A 205 -1.04 -14.15 7.15
N SER A 206 -0.60 -15.23 7.81
CA SER A 206 -0.10 -16.47 7.18
C SER A 206 -1.20 -17.48 6.81
N ASP A 207 -2.47 -17.22 7.15
CA ASP A 207 -3.52 -18.22 7.01
C ASP A 207 -4.12 -18.21 5.61
N GLU A 208 -4.91 -17.21 5.31
CA GLU A 208 -5.68 -17.12 4.08
C GLU A 208 -5.87 -15.69 3.58
N ILE A 209 -6.23 -15.58 2.32
CA ILE A 209 -6.67 -14.35 1.70
C ILE A 209 -8.11 -14.57 1.21
N LEU A 210 -9.00 -13.67 1.60
CA LEU A 210 -10.39 -13.67 1.18
C LEU A 210 -10.59 -12.56 0.15
N LEU A 211 -11.17 -12.91 -0.99
CA LEU A 211 -11.58 -11.97 -2.01
C LEU A 211 -13.10 -12.04 -2.16
N PHE A 212 -13.74 -10.89 -2.10
CA PHE A 212 -15.17 -10.71 -2.32
C PHE A 212 -15.38 -9.84 -3.56
N LYS A 213 -16.24 -10.32 -4.46
CA LYS A 213 -16.67 -9.60 -5.66
C LYS A 213 -18.12 -10.01 -5.97
N GLU A 214 -19.02 -9.05 -6.08
CA GLU A 214 -20.47 -9.31 -6.28
C GLU A 214 -21.00 -10.31 -5.23
N CYS A 215 -21.55 -11.44 -5.69
CA CYS A 215 -22.05 -12.51 -4.82
C CYS A 215 -21.04 -13.63 -4.60
N THR A 216 -19.78 -13.47 -5.04
CA THR A 216 -18.75 -14.50 -4.95
C THR A 216 -17.75 -14.22 -3.83
N LYS A 217 -17.30 -15.33 -3.19
CA LYS A 217 -16.21 -15.32 -2.24
C LYS A 217 -15.17 -16.32 -2.69
N THR A 218 -13.97 -15.84 -3.00
CA THR A 218 -12.82 -16.66 -3.33
C THR A 218 -11.89 -16.73 -2.12
N ARG A 219 -11.38 -17.91 -1.82
CA ARG A 219 -10.43 -18.15 -0.73
C ARG A 219 -9.13 -18.68 -1.34
N VAL A 220 -8.03 -18.06 -0.97
CA VAL A 220 -6.68 -18.42 -1.40
C VAL A 220 -5.81 -18.64 -0.18
N ALA A 221 -5.07 -19.72 -0.12
CA ALA A 221 -4.08 -19.92 0.95
C ALA A 221 -2.96 -18.89 0.82
N ALA A 222 -2.50 -18.36 1.93
CA ALA A 222 -1.31 -17.52 1.94
C ALA A 222 -0.06 -18.33 1.55
N ALA A 223 0.86 -17.72 0.84
CA ALA A 223 2.12 -18.36 0.50
C ALA A 223 2.93 -18.65 1.79
N ALA A 224 3.34 -19.90 1.95
CA ALA A 224 4.07 -20.33 3.12
C ALA A 224 5.49 -19.73 3.13
N VAL A 225 5.92 -19.19 4.27
CA VAL A 225 7.25 -18.63 4.47
C VAL A 225 7.66 -18.73 5.94
N GLU A 226 8.93 -18.95 6.19
CA GLU A 226 9.52 -18.74 7.53
C GLU A 226 9.84 -17.24 7.67
N ALA A 227 9.02 -16.55 8.46
CA ALA A 227 9.08 -15.09 8.52
C ALA A 227 10.26 -14.61 9.38
N VAL A 228 11.09 -13.76 8.79
CA VAL A 228 12.14 -12.98 9.45
C VAL A 228 11.55 -11.64 9.93
N SER A 229 10.74 -10.99 9.08
CA SER A 229 10.03 -9.75 9.36
C SER A 229 8.70 -9.76 8.64
N THR A 230 7.67 -9.14 9.21
CA THR A 230 6.36 -8.95 8.54
C THR A 230 6.14 -7.51 8.06
N ILE A 231 7.12 -6.63 8.30
CA ILE A 231 7.06 -5.23 7.88
C ILE A 231 7.14 -5.18 6.35
N GLY A 232 6.25 -4.43 5.71
CA GLY A 232 6.20 -4.31 4.27
C GLY A 232 5.50 -5.45 3.50
N ALA A 233 5.09 -6.54 4.19
CA ALA A 233 4.38 -7.65 3.55
C ALA A 233 3.11 -7.20 2.83
N GLY A 234 2.30 -6.34 3.46
CA GLY A 234 1.11 -5.74 2.86
C GLY A 234 1.42 -4.87 1.66
N ASP A 235 2.49 -4.10 1.74
CA ASP A 235 2.93 -3.20 0.67
C ASP A 235 3.41 -4.00 -0.55
N SER A 236 4.14 -5.09 -0.31
CA SER A 236 4.59 -6.00 -1.38
C SER A 236 3.44 -6.83 -1.95
N PHE A 237 2.43 -7.19 -1.14
CA PHE A 237 1.20 -7.77 -1.66
C PHE A 237 0.52 -6.82 -2.66
N ASN A 238 0.42 -5.53 -2.32
CA ASN A 238 -0.12 -4.51 -3.22
C ASN A 238 0.71 -4.40 -4.51
N ALA A 239 2.04 -4.49 -4.42
CA ALA A 239 2.90 -4.50 -5.60
C ALA A 239 2.62 -5.71 -6.51
N GLY A 240 2.52 -6.91 -5.95
CA GLY A 240 2.19 -8.12 -6.70
C GLY A 240 0.79 -8.07 -7.32
N LEU A 241 -0.18 -7.52 -6.59
CA LEU A 241 -1.53 -7.28 -7.09
C LEU A 241 -1.50 -6.34 -8.31
N MET A 242 -0.87 -5.17 -8.18
CA MET A 242 -0.76 -4.19 -9.27
C MET A 242 0.00 -4.76 -10.47
N TYR A 243 1.08 -5.50 -10.22
CA TYR A 243 1.86 -6.17 -11.26
C TYR A 243 1.01 -7.12 -12.10
N GLU A 244 0.22 -8.01 -11.47
CA GLU A 244 -0.64 -8.94 -12.17
C GLU A 244 -1.80 -8.26 -12.89
N LEU A 245 -2.43 -7.27 -12.27
CA LEU A 245 -3.49 -6.49 -12.91
C LEU A 245 -2.98 -5.76 -14.16
N TYR A 246 -1.80 -5.13 -14.06
CA TYR A 246 -1.17 -4.45 -15.19
C TYR A 246 -0.81 -5.42 -16.32
N ARG A 247 -0.16 -6.54 -16.01
CA ARG A 247 0.25 -7.56 -16.98
C ARG A 247 -0.94 -8.17 -17.72
N ARG A 248 -2.08 -8.29 -17.06
CA ARG A 248 -3.33 -8.80 -17.64
C ARG A 248 -4.18 -7.71 -18.28
N GLN A 249 -3.69 -6.47 -18.33
CA GLN A 249 -4.40 -5.32 -18.89
C GLN A 249 -5.79 -5.12 -18.28
N ILE A 250 -5.89 -5.31 -16.96
CA ILE A 250 -7.13 -5.09 -16.23
C ILE A 250 -7.37 -3.58 -16.09
N SER A 251 -8.62 -3.19 -16.28
CA SER A 251 -9.08 -1.81 -16.17
C SER A 251 -10.42 -1.78 -15.43
N PRO A 252 -10.93 -0.63 -15.04
CA PRO A 252 -12.27 -0.54 -14.45
C PRO A 252 -13.36 -1.19 -15.32
N ASN A 253 -13.20 -1.14 -16.65
CA ASN A 253 -14.22 -1.63 -17.57
C ASN A 253 -14.32 -3.17 -17.66
N ASN A 254 -13.23 -3.88 -17.35
CA ASN A 254 -13.22 -5.36 -17.39
C ASN A 254 -13.01 -6.03 -16.02
N LEU A 255 -12.90 -5.23 -14.95
CA LEU A 255 -12.68 -5.72 -13.60
C LEU A 255 -13.73 -6.77 -13.17
N ASN A 256 -14.98 -6.51 -13.48
CA ASN A 256 -16.10 -7.39 -13.14
C ASN A 256 -16.16 -8.67 -14.04
N MET A 257 -15.44 -8.69 -15.16
CA MET A 257 -15.39 -9.84 -16.06
C MET A 257 -14.38 -10.91 -15.62
N ILE A 258 -13.47 -10.59 -14.70
CA ILE A 258 -12.44 -11.51 -14.22
C ILE A 258 -13.11 -12.68 -13.46
N PRO A 259 -12.94 -13.93 -13.89
CA PRO A 259 -13.50 -15.09 -13.20
C PRO A 259 -12.77 -15.38 -11.88
N SER A 260 -13.44 -16.07 -10.95
CA SER A 260 -12.88 -16.38 -9.62
C SER A 260 -11.57 -17.17 -9.67
N CYS A 261 -11.38 -18.05 -10.67
CA CYS A 261 -10.12 -18.79 -10.83
C CYS A 261 -8.95 -17.86 -11.19
N GLU A 262 -9.18 -16.90 -12.08
CA GLU A 262 -8.17 -15.93 -12.46
C GLU A 262 -7.86 -14.95 -11.28
N TRP A 263 -8.86 -14.52 -10.52
CA TRP A 263 -8.64 -13.79 -9.29
C TRP A 263 -7.81 -14.57 -8.28
N ALA A 264 -8.02 -15.89 -8.17
CA ALA A 264 -7.21 -16.73 -7.29
C ALA A 264 -5.74 -16.76 -7.71
N GLU A 265 -5.46 -16.79 -9.01
CA GLU A 265 -4.09 -16.69 -9.52
C GLU A 265 -3.45 -15.33 -9.21
N ILE A 266 -4.15 -14.23 -9.50
CA ILE A 266 -3.68 -12.86 -9.21
C ILE A 266 -3.33 -12.70 -7.72
N VAL A 267 -4.23 -13.13 -6.84
CA VAL A 267 -4.04 -13.06 -5.39
C VAL A 267 -2.91 -13.98 -4.92
N SER A 268 -2.73 -15.16 -5.54
CA SER A 268 -1.64 -16.08 -5.23
C SER A 268 -0.27 -15.47 -5.56
N VAL A 269 -0.15 -14.80 -6.71
CA VAL A 269 1.08 -14.07 -7.07
C VAL A 269 1.31 -12.93 -6.08
N ALA A 270 0.30 -12.13 -5.77
CA ALA A 270 0.41 -11.07 -4.77
C ALA A 270 0.88 -11.61 -3.41
N SER A 271 0.40 -12.79 -3.01
CA SER A 271 0.84 -13.48 -1.79
C SER A 271 2.31 -13.91 -1.83
N SER A 272 2.83 -14.34 -2.99
CA SER A 272 4.24 -14.69 -3.13
C SER A 272 5.18 -13.49 -2.96
N PHE A 273 4.76 -12.29 -3.39
CA PHE A 273 5.48 -11.05 -3.15
C PHE A 273 5.56 -10.73 -1.65
N ALA A 274 4.43 -10.85 -0.96
CA ALA A 274 4.38 -10.67 0.50
C ALA A 274 5.29 -11.69 1.22
N ALA A 275 5.25 -12.96 0.83
CA ALA A 275 6.09 -14.01 1.39
C ALA A 275 7.57 -13.75 1.15
N ASN A 276 7.95 -13.30 -0.05
CA ASN A 276 9.34 -12.90 -0.31
C ASN A 276 9.79 -11.78 0.64
N THR A 277 8.99 -10.73 0.82
CA THR A 277 9.32 -9.65 1.77
C THR A 277 9.42 -10.16 3.20
N CYS A 278 8.59 -11.11 3.60
CA CYS A 278 8.69 -11.72 4.93
C CYS A 278 9.97 -12.52 5.16
N SER A 279 10.66 -12.99 4.12
CA SER A 279 11.87 -13.82 4.24
C SER A 279 13.15 -13.05 4.56
N HIS A 280 13.11 -11.72 4.63
CA HIS A 280 14.26 -10.85 4.91
C HIS A 280 13.84 -9.57 5.67
N TYR A 281 14.81 -8.69 5.94
CA TYR A 281 14.57 -7.46 6.73
C TYR A 281 14.12 -6.26 5.89
N GLU A 282 14.29 -6.29 4.56
CA GLU A 282 13.82 -5.18 3.71
C GLU A 282 12.28 -5.12 3.65
N ASN A 283 11.71 -3.94 3.50
CA ASN A 283 10.26 -3.72 3.48
C ASN A 283 9.62 -3.89 2.08
N TYR A 284 10.36 -4.44 1.12
CA TYR A 284 9.98 -4.62 -0.28
C TYR A 284 10.59 -5.93 -0.82
N ILE A 285 10.15 -6.41 -1.98
CA ILE A 285 10.69 -7.65 -2.58
C ILE A 285 12.20 -7.55 -2.82
N SER A 286 12.91 -8.66 -2.70
CA SER A 286 14.36 -8.69 -2.97
C SER A 286 14.69 -8.51 -4.45
N GLN A 287 15.92 -8.08 -4.77
CA GLN A 287 16.40 -7.96 -6.15
C GLN A 287 16.41 -9.33 -6.85
N GLU A 288 16.80 -10.39 -6.14
CA GLU A 288 16.84 -11.75 -6.65
C GLU A 288 15.44 -12.24 -7.03
N PHE A 289 14.44 -11.96 -6.18
CA PHE A 289 13.05 -12.31 -6.47
C PHE A 289 12.53 -11.54 -7.69
N ALA A 290 12.82 -10.25 -7.78
CA ALA A 290 12.44 -9.45 -8.94
C ALA A 290 13.05 -10.02 -10.24
N GLN A 291 14.35 -10.37 -10.23
CA GLN A 291 15.02 -10.99 -11.37
C GLN A 291 14.41 -12.35 -11.74
N HIS A 292 14.03 -13.16 -10.74
CA HIS A 292 13.35 -14.44 -10.99
C HIS A 292 11.99 -14.23 -11.68
N ILE A 293 11.17 -13.28 -11.22
CA ILE A 293 9.89 -12.95 -11.85
C ILE A 293 10.09 -12.49 -13.30
N LEU A 294 11.05 -11.60 -13.56
CA LEU A 294 11.34 -11.10 -14.91
C LEU A 294 11.83 -12.23 -15.86
N SER A 295 12.70 -13.11 -15.37
CA SER A 295 13.24 -14.22 -16.17
C SER A 295 12.19 -15.29 -16.49
N SER A 296 11.25 -15.55 -15.58
CA SER A 296 10.18 -16.54 -15.78
C SER A 296 9.14 -16.11 -16.83
N GLN A 297 9.16 -14.86 -17.28
CA GLN A 297 8.27 -14.32 -18.30
C GLN A 297 8.91 -14.17 -19.69
N ALA A 298 10.20 -14.38 -19.79
CA ALA A 298 10.92 -14.31 -21.08
C ALA A 298 10.81 -15.62 -21.90
N ILE A 299 10.00 -16.57 -21.45
CA ILE A 299 9.69 -17.85 -22.11
C ILE A 299 8.23 -17.83 -22.54
#